data_794f6da3b9aedb077260fb808ea4f027
#
_entry.id   794f6da3b9aedb077260fb808ea4f027
#
_cell.length_a   1.000
_cell.length_b   1.000
_cell.length_c   1.000
_cell.angle_alpha   90.00
_cell.angle_beta   90.00
_cell.angle_gamma   90.00
#
_symmetry.space_group_name_H-M   'P 1'
#
loop_
_entity.id
_entity.type
_entity.pdbx_description
1 polymer ?
#
loop_
_entity_poly.entity_id
_entity_poly.type
_entity_poly.pdbx_seq_one_letter_code
_entity_poly.pdbx_strand_id
1 'polypeptide(L)'
;MLKLRRSGVKNKYLIIGLAILSASVFADNNYQNFNKAARLKELTPEQYQVTQKSATERAFHNQYWDNHAAGIYVDVVSGEPLFNSKDKYDSGTGWPSFSKPIDSKYITTKVDHGFFTTRTEVMSRYANSHLGHVFDDGPAPTGMRYCMNSAAMRFIPESQMKQQGYGQYLPLVAAK
;
A
#
# COMPACT_ATOMS: atom_id res chain seq x y z
N MET A 1 -50.24 -34.90 -55.56
CA MET A 1 -49.92 -33.66 -54.82
C MET A 1 -49.44 -34.04 -53.42
N LEU A 2 -48.17 -34.08 -53.23
CA LEU A 2 -47.55 -34.46 -51.93
C LEU A 2 -47.00 -33.20 -51.28
N LYS A 3 -47.56 -32.80 -50.10
CA LYS A 3 -47.11 -31.65 -49.33
C LYS A 3 -45.97 -32.10 -48.38
N LEU A 4 -44.74 -31.63 -48.65
CA LEU A 4 -43.62 -31.78 -47.74
C LEU A 4 -43.76 -30.80 -46.56
N ARG A 5 -43.85 -31.34 -45.35
CA ARG A 5 -43.74 -30.59 -44.12
C ARG A 5 -42.23 -30.35 -43.82
N ARG A 6 -41.81 -29.10 -43.80
CA ARG A 6 -40.48 -28.72 -43.27
C ARG A 6 -40.54 -28.71 -41.74
N SER A 7 -39.76 -29.60 -41.15
CA SER A 7 -39.45 -29.61 -39.69
C SER A 7 -38.41 -28.54 -39.39
N GLY A 8 -38.82 -27.51 -38.63
CA GLY A 8 -37.91 -26.47 -38.14
C GLY A 8 -37.15 -26.97 -36.92
N VAL A 9 -35.88 -27.22 -37.06
CA VAL A 9 -34.96 -27.48 -35.92
C VAL A 9 -34.68 -26.15 -35.24
N LYS A 10 -35.25 -25.95 -34.03
CA LYS A 10 -34.90 -24.83 -33.13
C LYS A 10 -33.60 -25.20 -32.42
N ASN A 11 -32.48 -24.64 -32.88
CA ASN A 11 -31.22 -24.66 -32.15
C ASN A 11 -31.34 -23.79 -30.91
N LYS A 12 -31.46 -24.42 -29.74
CA LYS A 12 -31.31 -23.75 -28.45
C LYS A 12 -29.81 -23.70 -28.13
N TYR A 13 -29.18 -22.58 -28.43
CA TYR A 13 -27.83 -22.30 -27.90
C TYR A 13 -27.94 -22.10 -26.40
N LEU A 14 -27.51 -23.12 -25.65
CA LEU A 14 -27.31 -23.04 -24.21
C LEU A 14 -26.01 -22.24 -23.99
N ILE A 15 -26.13 -20.95 -23.70
CA ILE A 15 -25.00 -20.13 -23.28
C ILE A 15 -24.69 -20.56 -21.83
N ILE A 16 -23.73 -21.44 -21.66
CA ILE A 16 -23.16 -21.73 -20.35
C ILE A 16 -22.29 -20.52 -20.01
N GLY A 17 -22.86 -19.59 -19.26
CA GLY A 17 -22.12 -18.51 -18.66
C GLY A 17 -21.10 -19.09 -17.68
N LEU A 18 -19.82 -19.12 -18.07
CA LEU A 18 -18.73 -19.43 -17.18
C LEU A 18 -18.58 -18.26 -16.20
N ALA A 19 -19.25 -18.35 -15.07
CA ALA A 19 -19.01 -17.46 -13.94
C ALA A 19 -17.57 -17.72 -13.48
N ILE A 20 -16.66 -16.86 -13.92
CA ILE A 20 -15.32 -16.79 -13.34
C ILE A 20 -15.56 -16.30 -11.89
N LEU A 21 -15.67 -17.23 -10.95
CA LEU A 21 -15.53 -16.95 -9.54
C LEU A 21 -14.07 -16.50 -9.38
N SER A 22 -13.85 -15.18 -9.42
CA SER A 22 -12.62 -14.61 -8.89
C SER A 22 -12.62 -14.96 -7.40
N ALA A 23 -11.97 -16.07 -7.05
CA ALA A 23 -11.62 -16.33 -5.67
C ALA A 23 -10.79 -15.12 -5.24
N SER A 24 -11.42 -14.22 -4.49
CA SER A 24 -10.71 -13.23 -3.68
C SER A 24 -9.84 -14.07 -2.76
N VAL A 25 -8.59 -14.24 -3.13
CA VAL A 25 -7.58 -14.69 -2.18
C VAL A 25 -7.60 -13.62 -1.10
N PHE A 26 -8.35 -13.91 -0.02
CA PHE A 26 -8.20 -13.14 1.21
C PHE A 26 -6.73 -13.31 1.55
N ALA A 27 -5.97 -12.24 1.32
CA ALA A 27 -4.58 -12.23 1.70
C ALA A 27 -4.57 -12.45 3.20
N ASP A 28 -4.20 -13.67 3.58
CA ASP A 28 -3.77 -13.91 4.94
C ASP A 28 -2.67 -12.88 5.15
N ASN A 29 -2.92 -11.86 6.02
CA ASN A 29 -1.99 -10.75 6.27
C ASN A 29 -0.76 -11.26 7.03
N ASN A 30 -0.17 -12.30 6.52
CA ASN A 30 1.04 -12.88 7.06
C ASN A 30 2.26 -12.11 6.55
N TYR A 31 2.27 -10.78 6.81
CA TYR A 31 3.42 -9.92 6.51
C TYR A 31 4.69 -10.33 7.26
N GLN A 32 4.61 -11.31 8.17
CA GLN A 32 5.76 -11.90 8.86
C GLN A 32 6.37 -13.07 8.09
N ASN A 33 5.54 -13.82 7.33
CA ASN A 33 5.95 -15.00 6.58
C ASN A 33 5.50 -14.89 5.13
N PHE A 34 6.17 -14.06 4.35
CA PHE A 34 5.89 -13.89 2.93
C PHE A 34 7.12 -14.25 2.08
N ASN A 35 6.90 -14.60 0.82
CA ASN A 35 7.98 -14.86 -0.12
C ASN A 35 8.52 -13.53 -0.67
N LYS A 36 9.54 -12.97 -0.01
CA LYS A 36 10.13 -11.69 -0.41
C LYS A 36 10.64 -11.72 -1.86
N ALA A 37 11.29 -12.80 -2.29
CA ALA A 37 11.84 -12.90 -3.63
C ALA A 37 10.75 -12.86 -4.72
N ALA A 38 9.58 -13.45 -4.46
CA ALA A 38 8.42 -13.35 -5.36
C ALA A 38 7.88 -11.91 -5.38
N ARG A 39 7.69 -11.30 -4.21
CA ARG A 39 7.18 -9.91 -4.11
C ARG A 39 8.08 -8.88 -4.79
N LEU A 40 9.39 -9.03 -4.68
CA LEU A 40 10.33 -8.12 -5.34
C LEU A 40 10.21 -8.14 -6.88
N LYS A 41 9.78 -9.26 -7.47
CA LYS A 41 9.55 -9.37 -8.93
C LYS A 41 8.28 -8.65 -9.39
N GLU A 42 7.34 -8.39 -8.47
CA GLU A 42 6.08 -7.70 -8.76
C GLU A 42 6.22 -6.17 -8.69
N LEU A 43 7.33 -5.67 -8.17
CA LEU A 43 7.59 -4.24 -8.00
C LEU A 43 7.84 -3.56 -9.35
N THR A 44 7.35 -2.32 -9.47
CA THR A 44 7.80 -1.43 -10.55
C THR A 44 9.28 -1.10 -10.37
N PRO A 45 9.97 -0.64 -11.43
CA PRO A 45 11.37 -0.21 -11.30
C PRO A 45 11.57 0.87 -10.22
N GLU A 46 10.66 1.84 -10.11
CA GLU A 46 10.72 2.89 -9.09
C GLU A 46 10.54 2.34 -7.67
N GLN A 47 9.53 1.47 -7.46
CA GLN A 47 9.32 0.81 -6.17
C GLN A 47 10.55 0.00 -5.74
N TYR A 48 11.18 -0.72 -6.68
CA TYR A 48 12.40 -1.46 -6.40
C TYR A 48 13.57 -0.54 -6.03
N GLN A 49 13.79 0.55 -6.79
CA GLN A 49 14.86 1.50 -6.51
C GLN A 49 14.66 2.15 -5.14
N VAL A 50 13.44 2.57 -4.82
CA VAL A 50 13.13 3.17 -3.52
C VAL A 50 13.31 2.16 -2.39
N THR A 51 12.64 1.01 -2.44
CA THR A 51 12.60 0.08 -1.31
C THR A 51 13.89 -0.71 -1.10
N GLN A 52 14.64 -1.02 -2.17
CA GLN A 52 15.81 -1.90 -2.12
C GLN A 52 17.15 -1.18 -2.34
N LYS A 53 17.13 0.07 -2.86
CA LYS A 53 18.34 0.85 -3.16
C LYS A 53 18.34 2.21 -2.45
N SER A 54 17.40 2.44 -1.54
CA SER A 54 17.25 3.68 -0.77
C SER A 54 17.19 4.94 -1.65
N ALA A 55 16.62 4.81 -2.86
CA ALA A 55 16.34 5.94 -3.71
C ALA A 55 15.21 6.80 -3.14
N THR A 56 15.10 8.04 -3.60
CA THR A 56 14.01 8.95 -3.27
C THR A 56 13.25 9.28 -4.55
N GLU A 57 11.92 9.14 -4.54
CA GLU A 57 11.03 9.56 -5.61
C GLU A 57 10.96 11.08 -5.73
N ARG A 58 10.39 11.58 -6.83
CA ARG A 58 10.32 13.02 -7.08
C ARG A 58 9.24 13.69 -6.22
N ALA A 59 9.60 14.80 -5.55
CA ALA A 59 8.67 15.62 -4.79
C ALA A 59 7.54 16.16 -5.68
N PHE A 60 6.30 16.21 -5.13
CA PHE A 60 5.06 16.67 -5.81
C PHE A 60 4.68 15.88 -7.08
N HIS A 61 5.40 14.80 -7.41
CA HIS A 61 5.16 13.93 -8.56
C HIS A 61 5.13 12.46 -8.13
N ASN A 62 4.52 12.17 -6.99
CA ASN A 62 4.36 10.84 -6.44
C ASN A 62 2.89 10.61 -6.06
N GLN A 63 2.53 9.36 -5.81
CA GLN A 63 1.12 8.93 -5.76
C GLN A 63 0.35 9.47 -4.55
N TYR A 64 1.02 9.70 -3.41
CA TYR A 64 0.31 9.93 -2.13
C TYR A 64 0.63 11.26 -1.45
N TRP A 65 1.44 12.14 -2.03
CA TRP A 65 1.74 13.44 -1.41
C TRP A 65 0.45 14.22 -1.10
N ASP A 66 -0.53 14.18 -2.03
CA ASP A 66 -1.82 14.89 -1.96
C ASP A 66 -3.00 13.92 -1.73
N ASN A 67 -2.78 12.74 -1.15
CA ASN A 67 -3.85 11.80 -0.85
C ASN A 67 -4.47 12.11 0.53
N HIS A 68 -5.76 12.49 0.56
CA HIS A 68 -6.54 12.80 1.76
C HIS A 68 -7.61 11.75 2.08
N ALA A 69 -7.69 10.65 1.32
CA ALA A 69 -8.69 9.60 1.54
C ALA A 69 -8.46 8.88 2.88
N ALA A 70 -9.56 8.46 3.53
CA ALA A 70 -9.50 7.65 4.74
C ALA A 70 -9.00 6.24 4.43
N GLY A 71 -8.01 5.76 5.20
CA GLY A 71 -7.42 4.45 5.01
C GLY A 71 -6.08 4.30 5.71
N ILE A 72 -5.36 3.25 5.35
CA ILE A 72 -4.00 2.97 5.86
C ILE A 72 -3.00 2.83 4.72
N TYR A 73 -1.75 3.07 5.04
CA TYR A 73 -0.59 2.86 4.15
C TYR A 73 0.17 1.64 4.65
N VAL A 74 0.38 0.67 3.76
CA VAL A 74 1.09 -0.58 4.06
C VAL A 74 2.35 -0.66 3.23
N ASP A 75 3.37 -1.40 3.71
CA ASP A 75 4.58 -1.67 2.93
C ASP A 75 4.24 -2.34 1.60
N VAL A 76 4.82 -1.89 0.51
CA VAL A 76 4.50 -2.42 -0.83
C VAL A 76 4.99 -3.84 -1.05
N VAL A 77 6.01 -4.28 -0.29
CA VAL A 77 6.62 -5.61 -0.41
C VAL A 77 5.92 -6.63 0.50
N SER A 78 5.85 -6.35 1.82
CA SER A 78 5.31 -7.29 2.81
C SER A 78 3.81 -7.13 3.04
N GLY A 79 3.27 -5.92 2.85
CA GLY A 79 1.91 -5.57 3.26
C GLY A 79 1.77 -5.24 4.74
N GLU A 80 2.86 -5.10 5.50
CA GLU A 80 2.77 -4.69 6.92
C GLU A 80 2.19 -3.27 7.05
N PRO A 81 1.32 -3.02 8.07
CA PRO A 81 0.65 -1.73 8.23
C PRO A 81 1.63 -0.70 8.82
N LEU A 82 1.80 0.43 8.13
CA LEU A 82 2.81 1.43 8.50
C LEU A 82 2.19 2.69 9.10
N PHE A 83 1.28 3.31 8.36
CA PHE A 83 0.71 4.60 8.73
C PHE A 83 -0.80 4.64 8.47
N ASN A 84 -1.52 5.53 9.16
CA ASN A 84 -2.94 5.77 8.90
C ASN A 84 -3.19 7.20 8.42
N SER A 85 -4.31 7.41 7.74
CA SER A 85 -4.67 8.70 7.15
C SER A 85 -4.90 9.83 8.16
N LYS A 86 -5.27 9.52 9.40
CA LYS A 86 -5.50 10.55 10.43
C LYS A 86 -4.21 11.16 10.98
N ASP A 87 -3.10 10.42 10.87
CA ASP A 87 -1.79 10.91 11.25
C ASP A 87 -1.03 11.54 10.07
N LYS A 88 -1.63 11.51 8.85
CA LYS A 88 -1.09 12.19 7.67
C LYS A 88 -1.44 13.66 7.69
N TYR A 89 -0.49 14.51 7.27
CA TYR A 89 -0.69 15.95 7.15
C TYR A 89 0.09 16.53 5.97
N ASP A 90 -0.27 17.73 5.55
CA ASP A 90 0.45 18.45 4.51
C ASP A 90 1.67 19.15 5.11
N SER A 91 2.86 18.62 4.81
CA SER A 91 4.13 19.20 5.28
C SER A 91 4.72 20.24 4.33
N GLY A 92 4.13 20.42 3.14
CA GLY A 92 4.66 21.27 2.08
C GLY A 92 5.93 20.75 1.41
N THR A 93 6.41 19.55 1.77
CA THR A 93 7.67 19.00 1.23
C THR A 93 7.50 18.27 -0.10
N GLY A 94 6.26 17.92 -0.47
CA GLY A 94 5.94 17.18 -1.69
C GLY A 94 6.04 15.65 -1.57
N TRP A 95 6.17 15.13 -0.35
CA TRP A 95 6.08 13.72 -0.01
C TRP A 95 5.02 13.49 1.06
N PRO A 96 4.38 12.31 1.11
CA PRO A 96 3.46 11.98 2.18
C PRO A 96 4.17 12.02 3.54
N SER A 97 3.60 12.79 4.46
CA SER A 97 4.17 13.04 5.78
C SER A 97 3.19 12.64 6.88
N PHE A 98 3.70 11.96 7.91
CA PHE A 98 2.91 11.45 9.02
C PHE A 98 3.52 11.88 10.36
N SER A 99 2.68 12.11 11.37
CA SER A 99 3.14 12.48 12.72
C SER A 99 3.62 11.28 13.54
N LYS A 100 3.17 10.06 13.20
CA LYS A 100 3.56 8.80 13.84
C LYS A 100 3.20 7.60 12.99
N PRO A 101 3.84 6.42 13.19
CA PRO A 101 3.39 5.15 12.63
C PRO A 101 2.13 4.63 13.34
N ILE A 102 1.45 3.64 12.75
CA ILE A 102 0.34 2.90 13.39
C ILE A 102 0.82 2.26 14.70
N ASP A 103 1.99 1.63 14.66
CA ASP A 103 2.66 1.03 15.81
C ASP A 103 4.16 1.01 15.51
N SER A 104 4.98 1.40 16.49
CA SER A 104 6.44 1.41 16.37
C SER A 104 7.05 0.03 16.08
N LYS A 105 6.32 -1.06 16.40
CA LYS A 105 6.78 -2.43 16.09
C LYS A 105 6.87 -2.73 14.59
N TYR A 106 6.22 -1.96 13.71
CA TYR A 106 6.22 -2.17 12.26
C TYR A 106 7.36 -1.44 11.54
N ILE A 107 8.09 -0.59 12.24
CA ILE A 107 9.20 0.15 11.67
C ILE A 107 10.51 -0.14 12.41
N THR A 108 11.61 0.09 11.75
CA THR A 108 12.96 0.18 12.32
C THR A 108 13.61 1.47 11.86
N THR A 109 14.56 1.95 12.62
CA THR A 109 15.33 3.14 12.28
C THR A 109 16.81 2.84 12.30
N LYS A 110 17.57 3.49 11.44
CA LYS A 110 19.03 3.50 11.48
C LYS A 110 19.57 4.88 11.12
N VAL A 111 20.79 5.16 11.57
CA VAL A 111 21.49 6.38 11.18
C VAL A 111 21.92 6.27 9.72
N ASP A 112 21.55 7.28 8.92
CA ASP A 112 21.97 7.44 7.54
C ASP A 112 22.99 8.58 7.47
N HIS A 113 24.25 8.24 7.20
CA HIS A 113 25.32 9.19 6.99
C HIS A 113 25.39 9.56 5.52
N GLY A 114 24.57 10.53 5.11
CA GLY A 114 24.66 11.12 3.77
C GLY A 114 25.93 11.98 3.62
N PHE A 115 26.22 12.41 2.39
CA PHE A 115 27.44 13.19 2.08
C PHE A 115 27.58 14.47 2.91
N PHE A 116 26.48 15.15 3.26
CA PHE A 116 26.49 16.45 3.95
C PHE A 116 25.62 16.50 5.20
N THR A 117 24.79 15.49 5.46
CA THR A 117 23.84 15.48 6.58
C THR A 117 23.71 14.10 7.16
N THR A 118 23.57 14.02 8.48
CA THR A 118 23.18 12.80 9.18
C THR A 118 21.65 12.83 9.37
N ARG A 119 20.97 11.77 8.94
CA ARG A 119 19.51 11.63 9.04
C ARG A 119 19.16 10.31 9.73
N THR A 120 17.90 10.19 10.16
CA THR A 120 17.38 8.93 10.67
C THR A 120 16.51 8.29 9.59
N GLU A 121 17.02 7.23 8.95
CA GLU A 121 16.28 6.43 7.98
C GLU A 121 15.23 5.60 8.68
N VAL A 122 14.04 5.50 8.06
CA VAL A 122 12.93 4.65 8.48
C VAL A 122 12.78 3.50 7.48
N MET A 123 12.72 2.29 8.02
CA MET A 123 12.55 1.06 7.25
C MET A 123 11.39 0.24 7.80
N SER A 124 10.74 -0.55 6.95
CA SER A 124 9.74 -1.52 7.38
C SER A 124 10.40 -2.69 8.13
N ARG A 125 9.71 -3.21 9.14
CA ARG A 125 10.26 -4.26 10.03
C ARG A 125 10.49 -5.58 9.32
N TYR A 126 9.49 -6.06 8.56
CA TYR A 126 9.50 -7.42 8.00
C TYR A 126 10.07 -7.48 6.59
N ALA A 127 9.82 -6.49 5.75
CA ALA A 127 10.40 -6.43 4.41
C ALA A 127 11.80 -5.81 4.40
N ASN A 128 12.16 -5.05 5.42
CA ASN A 128 13.38 -4.25 5.44
C ASN A 128 13.45 -3.30 4.23
N SER A 129 12.28 -2.76 3.84
CA SER A 129 12.17 -1.77 2.77
C SER A 129 12.58 -0.40 3.28
N HIS A 130 13.39 0.32 2.52
CA HIS A 130 13.56 1.75 2.75
C HIS A 130 12.22 2.46 2.55
N LEU A 131 11.75 3.21 3.55
CA LEU A 131 10.51 3.98 3.49
C LEU A 131 10.76 5.47 3.28
N GLY A 132 11.76 6.02 3.92
CA GLY A 132 12.09 7.44 3.96
C GLY A 132 12.88 7.80 5.20
N HIS A 133 12.64 8.98 5.74
CA HIS A 133 13.37 9.49 6.91
C HIS A 133 12.41 10.12 7.93
N VAL A 134 12.81 10.16 9.17
CA VAL A 134 12.10 10.85 10.24
C VAL A 134 12.91 12.07 10.71
N PHE A 135 12.18 13.17 10.97
CA PHE A 135 12.70 14.45 11.40
C PHE A 135 11.96 14.92 12.66
N ASP A 136 12.54 15.85 13.41
CA ASP A 136 12.02 16.45 14.65
C ASP A 136 11.32 17.81 14.42
N ASP A 137 10.91 18.06 13.18
CA ASP A 137 10.24 19.28 12.72
C ASP A 137 8.75 19.09 12.41
N GLY A 138 8.13 18.07 12.99
CA GLY A 138 6.73 17.73 12.82
C GLY A 138 5.78 18.47 13.77
N PRO A 139 4.46 18.26 13.59
CA PRO A 139 3.44 18.89 14.43
C PRO A 139 3.35 18.25 15.82
N ALA A 140 2.81 19.04 16.79
CA ALA A 140 2.40 18.48 18.08
C ALA A 140 1.33 17.38 17.88
N PRO A 141 1.20 16.40 18.79
CA PRO A 141 1.94 16.28 20.06
C PRO A 141 3.28 15.57 19.94
N THR A 142 3.59 14.92 18.82
CA THR A 142 4.82 14.10 18.69
C THR A 142 6.07 14.92 18.37
N GLY A 143 5.92 16.05 17.68
CA GLY A 143 7.04 16.83 17.14
C GLY A 143 7.76 16.14 15.99
N MET A 144 7.29 14.94 15.57
CA MET A 144 7.97 14.13 14.56
C MET A 144 7.31 14.25 13.20
N ARG A 145 8.13 14.23 12.14
CA ARG A 145 7.69 14.14 10.76
C ARG A 145 8.32 12.92 10.10
N TYR A 146 7.49 11.92 9.85
CA TYR A 146 7.84 10.76 9.04
C TYR A 146 7.58 11.11 7.57
N CYS A 147 8.65 11.46 6.83
CA CYS A 147 8.61 11.84 5.42
C CYS A 147 8.89 10.60 4.58
N MET A 148 7.84 10.04 3.97
CA MET A 148 7.90 8.71 3.34
C MET A 148 7.77 8.80 1.82
N ASN A 149 8.38 7.84 1.12
CA ASN A 149 8.18 7.67 -0.32
C ASN A 149 6.85 6.97 -0.59
N SER A 150 6.03 7.51 -1.47
CA SER A 150 4.81 6.86 -1.97
C SER A 150 5.12 5.50 -2.59
N ALA A 151 6.20 5.40 -3.36
CA ALA A 151 6.63 4.18 -4.03
C ALA A 151 6.97 3.03 -3.06
N ALA A 152 7.27 3.34 -1.79
CA ALA A 152 7.51 2.32 -0.76
C ALA A 152 6.21 1.79 -0.13
N MET A 153 5.07 2.40 -0.42
CA MET A 153 3.80 2.12 0.23
C MET A 153 2.70 1.75 -0.78
N ARG A 154 1.67 1.07 -0.27
CA ARG A 154 0.39 0.87 -0.94
C ARG A 154 -0.72 1.39 -0.04
N PHE A 155 -1.60 2.23 -0.58
CA PHE A 155 -2.76 2.74 0.14
C PHE A 155 -3.91 1.75 0.09
N ILE A 156 -4.54 1.50 1.24
CA ILE A 156 -5.75 0.68 1.40
C ILE A 156 -6.88 1.60 1.85
N PRO A 157 -7.84 1.92 0.97
CA PRO A 157 -9.00 2.72 1.34
C PRO A 157 -9.80 2.07 2.46
N GLU A 158 -10.41 2.86 3.35
CA GLU A 158 -11.25 2.38 4.46
C GLU A 158 -12.27 1.34 4.02
N SER A 159 -12.96 1.60 2.90
CA SER A 159 -13.97 0.69 2.33
C SER A 159 -13.44 -0.69 1.92
N GLN A 160 -12.13 -0.82 1.68
CA GLN A 160 -11.49 -2.06 1.26
C GLN A 160 -10.72 -2.76 2.40
N MET A 161 -10.52 -2.09 3.54
CA MET A 161 -9.66 -2.60 4.62
C MET A 161 -10.13 -3.97 5.12
N LYS A 162 -11.43 -4.17 5.33
CA LYS A 162 -11.97 -5.46 5.80
C LYS A 162 -11.72 -6.57 4.77
N GLN A 163 -11.98 -6.30 3.49
CA GLN A 163 -11.81 -7.27 2.40
C GLN A 163 -10.34 -7.65 2.20
N GLN A 164 -9.43 -6.68 2.39
CA GLN A 164 -7.99 -6.89 2.25
C GLN A 164 -7.31 -7.35 3.55
N GLY A 165 -8.10 -7.75 4.59
CA GLY A 165 -7.59 -8.33 5.82
C GLY A 165 -7.02 -7.31 6.83
N TYR A 166 -7.30 -6.02 6.66
CA TYR A 166 -6.88 -4.94 7.58
C TYR A 166 -8.02 -4.44 8.46
N GLY A 167 -9.11 -5.22 8.62
CA GLY A 167 -10.31 -4.82 9.35
C GLY A 167 -10.04 -4.39 10.80
N GLN A 168 -9.04 -4.96 11.46
CA GLN A 168 -8.64 -4.60 12.83
C GLN A 168 -8.15 -3.15 12.96
N TYR A 169 -7.75 -2.50 11.86
CA TYR A 169 -7.28 -1.10 11.86
C TYR A 169 -8.38 -0.10 11.51
N LEU A 170 -9.62 -0.55 11.22
CA LEU A 170 -10.75 0.35 10.95
C LEU A 170 -10.97 1.41 12.04
N PRO A 171 -10.88 1.09 13.36
CA PRO A 171 -11.04 2.11 14.40
C PRO A 171 -10.04 3.26 14.33
N LEU A 172 -8.88 3.05 13.68
CA LEU A 172 -7.85 4.09 13.52
C LEU A 172 -8.21 5.12 12.44
N VAL A 173 -9.04 4.75 11.47
CA VAL A 173 -9.36 5.58 10.29
C VAL A 173 -10.81 6.05 10.25
N ALA A 174 -11.75 5.34 10.90
CA ALA A 174 -13.16 5.71 10.95
C ALA A 174 -13.35 7.15 11.47
N ALA A 175 -14.26 7.89 10.87
CA ALA A 175 -14.71 9.18 11.39
C ALA A 175 -15.25 8.99 12.83
N LYS A 176 -14.96 9.96 13.72
CA LYS A 176 -15.60 10.00 15.05
C LYS A 176 -17.05 10.40 14.90
#